data_30422d7d59dc5e5a523e861d06c3ab45
#
_entry.id   30422d7d59dc5e5a523e861d06c3ab45
#
_cell.length_a   1.000
_cell.length_b   1.000
_cell.length_c   1.000
_cell.angle_alpha   90.00
_cell.angle_beta   90.00
_cell.angle_gamma   90.00
#
_symmetry.space_group_name_H-M   'P 1'
#
loop_
_entity.id
_entity.type
_entity.pdbx_description
1 polymer ?
#
loop_
_entity_poly.entity_id
_entity_poly.type
_entity_poly.pdbx_seq_one_letter_code
_entity_poly.pdbx_strand_id
1 'polypeptide(L)'
;GGDSKFGNQAGSLTLSGILPMGRSGHTLSAGIQGGFGKRKATLTNVSFLSQWDGSKFDPLIAGETNPLVSFTYMDASAGIYYVYDGGKNSFQRDSDFKLKIGVAGFHLNQPELKYTGGLAERLDRKYVGHVSFLKEFSASKYAIEANGVQFFQGGHSETILGFMLRYRFVNGTKITGMSQEAFFGLGTYYRHNDAIIPSIMIHWMGFELGISYDVTISELRKAYSGGSLEFSLSYVNLNHSIFKTRKRKY
;
A
#
# COMPACT_ATOMS: atom_id res chain seq x y z
N GLY A 1 -14.25 -13.35 -7.40
CA GLY A 1 -13.57 -14.49 -8.02
C GLY A 1 -14.18 -15.80 -7.61
N GLY A 2 -13.85 -16.86 -8.32
CA GLY A 2 -14.37 -18.22 -8.09
C GLY A 2 -15.85 -18.38 -8.46
N ASP A 3 -16.37 -19.56 -8.19
CA ASP A 3 -17.75 -19.96 -8.55
C ASP A 3 -18.82 -19.13 -7.81
N SER A 4 -18.51 -18.65 -6.62
CA SER A 4 -19.38 -17.78 -5.83
C SER A 4 -19.48 -16.34 -6.35
N LYS A 5 -18.75 -15.97 -7.40
CA LYS A 5 -18.68 -14.61 -7.96
C LYS A 5 -18.52 -13.51 -6.88
N PHE A 6 -17.73 -13.84 -5.86
CA PHE A 6 -17.45 -12.89 -4.78
C PHE A 6 -16.76 -11.65 -5.34
N GLY A 7 -17.34 -10.49 -5.11
CA GLY A 7 -16.83 -9.19 -5.57
C GLY A 7 -16.82 -8.16 -4.44
N ASN A 8 -15.78 -7.34 -4.40
CA ASN A 8 -15.67 -6.20 -3.51
C ASN A 8 -15.46 -4.92 -4.35
N GLN A 9 -16.24 -3.89 -4.08
CA GLN A 9 -16.12 -2.57 -4.68
C GLN A 9 -16.00 -1.56 -3.55
N ALA A 10 -15.04 -0.67 -3.60
CA ALA A 10 -14.86 0.36 -2.59
C ALA A 10 -14.49 1.70 -3.24
N GLY A 11 -14.92 2.77 -2.62
CA GLY A 11 -14.55 4.13 -2.97
C GLY A 11 -14.27 4.93 -1.71
N SER A 12 -13.28 5.81 -1.74
CA SER A 12 -12.91 6.63 -0.59
C SER A 12 -12.48 8.03 -1.02
N LEU A 13 -12.68 8.98 -0.12
CA LEU A 13 -12.20 10.35 -0.23
C LEU A 13 -11.31 10.65 0.98
N THR A 14 -10.12 11.17 0.71
CA THR A 14 -9.15 11.55 1.73
C THR A 14 -8.93 13.06 1.70
N LEU A 15 -8.99 13.69 2.87
CA LEU A 15 -8.60 15.08 3.09
C LEU A 15 -7.37 15.09 3.99
N SER A 16 -6.33 15.82 3.59
CA SER A 16 -5.10 15.94 4.37
C SER A 16 -4.60 17.37 4.42
N GLY A 17 -4.08 17.74 5.58
CA GLY A 17 -3.37 18.99 5.82
C GLY A 17 -1.87 18.74 5.95
N ILE A 18 -1.04 19.63 5.39
CA ILE A 18 0.41 19.57 5.43
C ILE A 18 0.92 20.81 6.13
N LEU A 19 1.67 20.65 7.22
CA LEU A 19 2.23 21.71 8.03
C LEU A 19 3.77 21.66 7.97
N PRO A 20 4.43 22.53 7.20
CA PRO A 20 5.86 22.70 7.29
C PRO A 20 6.25 23.31 8.65
N MET A 21 7.14 22.66 9.38
CA MET A 21 7.61 23.10 10.69
C MET A 21 8.94 23.85 10.56
N GLY A 22 8.88 25.17 10.52
CA GLY A 22 10.06 26.01 10.40
C GLY A 22 10.76 25.89 9.04
N ARG A 23 12.08 26.20 9.03
CA ARG A 23 12.95 26.18 7.85
C ARG A 23 13.84 24.93 7.76
N SER A 24 13.81 24.06 8.75
CA SER A 24 14.77 22.96 8.96
C SER A 24 14.42 21.65 8.26
N GLY A 25 13.50 21.65 7.28
CA GLY A 25 13.17 20.45 6.51
C GLY A 25 12.13 19.53 7.17
N HIS A 26 11.59 19.87 8.32
CA HIS A 26 10.55 19.13 9.00
C HIS A 26 9.16 19.43 8.41
N THR A 27 8.37 18.41 8.22
CA THR A 27 6.98 18.54 7.75
C THR A 27 6.10 17.52 8.48
N LEU A 28 4.99 17.98 9.04
CA LEU A 28 3.97 17.15 9.64
C LEU A 28 2.72 17.17 8.76
N SER A 29 2.11 16.03 8.54
CA SER A 29 0.85 15.92 7.82
C SER A 29 -0.13 15.10 8.64
N ALA A 30 -1.39 15.46 8.59
CA ALA A 30 -2.48 14.67 9.17
C ALA A 30 -3.61 14.56 8.14
N GLY A 31 -4.29 13.43 8.11
CA GLY A 31 -5.37 13.17 7.18
C GLY A 31 -6.48 12.34 7.80
N ILE A 32 -7.68 12.57 7.27
CA ILE A 32 -8.87 11.76 7.54
C ILE A 32 -9.40 11.23 6.20
N GLN A 33 -9.97 10.05 6.24
CA GLN A 33 -10.58 9.39 5.07
C GLN A 33 -11.95 8.87 5.43
N GLY A 34 -12.92 9.15 4.58
CA GLY A 34 -14.23 8.53 4.59
C GLY A 34 -14.43 7.72 3.32
N GLY A 35 -15.08 6.58 3.44
CA GLY A 35 -15.28 5.69 2.30
C GLY A 35 -16.54 4.86 2.43
N PHE A 36 -16.85 4.15 1.35
CA PHE A 36 -17.88 3.13 1.33
C PHE A 36 -17.35 1.87 0.63
N GLY A 37 -17.82 0.73 1.08
CA GLY A 37 -17.54 -0.55 0.45
C GLY A 37 -18.84 -1.29 0.16
N LYS A 38 -18.90 -1.99 -0.97
CA LYS A 38 -19.97 -2.88 -1.33
C LYS A 38 -19.41 -4.28 -1.59
N ARG A 39 -19.90 -5.25 -0.85
CA ARG A 39 -19.57 -6.65 -1.08
C ARG A 39 -20.76 -7.36 -1.72
N LYS A 40 -20.46 -8.16 -2.72
CA LYS A 40 -21.44 -8.99 -3.42
C LYS A 40 -20.98 -10.43 -3.36
N ALA A 41 -21.90 -11.34 -3.10
CA ALA A 41 -21.71 -12.77 -3.28
C ALA A 41 -22.95 -13.33 -3.97
N THR A 42 -22.73 -14.21 -4.93
CA THR A 42 -23.82 -14.83 -5.69
C THR A 42 -23.52 -16.32 -5.77
N LEU A 43 -24.41 -17.14 -5.24
CA LEU A 43 -24.28 -18.61 -5.22
C LEU A 43 -25.17 -19.28 -6.28
N THR A 44 -25.56 -18.57 -7.33
CA THR A 44 -26.55 -19.06 -8.32
C THR A 44 -26.10 -20.26 -9.16
N ASN A 45 -24.81 -20.56 -9.19
CA ASN A 45 -24.27 -21.68 -10.00
C ASN A 45 -23.23 -22.49 -9.21
N VAL A 46 -23.41 -22.62 -7.91
CA VAL A 46 -22.53 -23.39 -7.06
C VAL A 46 -23.14 -24.77 -6.81
N SER A 47 -22.34 -25.81 -6.95
CA SER A 47 -22.71 -27.17 -6.60
C SER A 47 -22.33 -27.44 -5.15
N PHE A 48 -23.22 -28.06 -4.41
CA PHE A 48 -23.02 -28.41 -3.01
C PHE A 48 -22.82 -29.90 -2.85
N LEU A 49 -22.08 -30.32 -1.83
CA LEU A 49 -21.88 -31.73 -1.52
C LEU A 49 -23.19 -32.45 -1.19
N SER A 50 -24.18 -31.74 -0.65
CA SER A 50 -25.53 -32.22 -0.42
C SER A 50 -26.29 -32.67 -1.70
N GLN A 51 -25.81 -32.23 -2.87
CA GLN A 51 -26.37 -32.59 -4.18
C GLN A 51 -25.70 -33.85 -4.79
N TRP A 52 -24.84 -34.52 -4.03
CA TRP A 52 -24.26 -35.80 -4.44
C TRP A 52 -25.14 -36.95 -3.98
N ASP A 53 -25.65 -37.76 -4.92
CA ASP A 53 -26.58 -38.90 -4.65
C ASP A 53 -25.89 -40.18 -4.20
N GLY A 54 -24.56 -40.15 -4.03
CA GLY A 54 -23.73 -41.31 -3.73
C GLY A 54 -22.99 -41.88 -4.95
N SER A 55 -23.35 -41.49 -6.16
CA SER A 55 -22.75 -41.93 -7.41
C SER A 55 -22.48 -40.80 -8.39
N LYS A 56 -23.33 -39.78 -8.44
CA LYS A 56 -23.22 -38.62 -9.33
C LYS A 56 -23.77 -37.35 -8.69
N PHE A 57 -23.43 -36.23 -9.28
CA PHE A 57 -24.04 -34.93 -8.96
C PHE A 57 -25.45 -34.87 -9.59
N ASP A 58 -26.48 -34.63 -8.76
CA ASP A 58 -27.87 -34.43 -9.20
C ASP A 58 -28.31 -32.98 -8.92
N PRO A 59 -28.48 -32.13 -9.95
CA PRO A 59 -28.91 -30.74 -9.79
C PRO A 59 -30.38 -30.62 -9.31
N LEU A 60 -31.15 -31.69 -9.30
CA LEU A 60 -32.53 -31.71 -8.80
C LEU A 60 -32.60 -31.85 -7.27
N ILE A 61 -31.53 -32.33 -6.64
CA ILE A 61 -31.43 -32.33 -5.19
C ILE A 61 -31.23 -30.87 -4.73
N ALA A 62 -32.04 -30.46 -3.75
CA ALA A 62 -31.94 -29.12 -3.21
C ALA A 62 -30.52 -28.84 -2.65
N GLY A 63 -29.87 -27.82 -3.13
CA GLY A 63 -28.62 -27.35 -2.60
C GLY A 63 -28.79 -26.68 -1.24
N GLU A 64 -27.66 -26.36 -0.58
CA GLU A 64 -27.69 -25.63 0.67
C GLU A 64 -28.25 -24.21 0.46
N THR A 65 -29.17 -23.81 1.33
CA THR A 65 -29.68 -22.44 1.37
C THR A 65 -28.67 -21.60 2.10
N ASN A 66 -27.74 -21.01 1.36
CA ASN A 66 -26.82 -20.03 1.95
C ASN A 66 -27.19 -18.62 1.49
N PRO A 67 -27.83 -17.81 2.35
CA PRO A 67 -28.21 -16.45 2.02
C PRO A 67 -27.01 -15.50 2.14
N LEU A 68 -26.01 -15.65 1.27
CA LEU A 68 -24.98 -14.61 1.14
C LEU A 68 -25.63 -13.36 0.55
N VAL A 69 -25.77 -12.35 1.39
CA VAL A 69 -26.44 -11.09 1.03
C VAL A 69 -25.39 -10.10 0.58
N SER A 70 -25.69 -9.38 -0.50
CA SER A 70 -24.90 -8.21 -0.87
C SER A 70 -25.18 -7.08 0.13
N PHE A 71 -24.14 -6.45 0.64
CA PHE A 71 -24.28 -5.36 1.58
C PHE A 71 -23.30 -4.21 1.29
N THR A 72 -23.64 -3.04 1.80
CA THR A 72 -22.79 -1.83 1.74
C THR A 72 -22.43 -1.42 3.17
N TYR A 73 -21.23 -0.95 3.36
CA TYR A 73 -20.76 -0.43 4.63
C TYR A 73 -20.01 0.89 4.42
N MET A 74 -20.00 1.73 5.45
CA MET A 74 -19.20 2.96 5.50
C MET A 74 -17.93 2.70 6.29
N ASP A 75 -16.84 3.34 5.88
CA ASP A 75 -15.53 3.19 6.47
C ASP A 75 -14.92 4.54 6.80
N ALA A 76 -14.23 4.62 7.94
CA ALA A 76 -13.55 5.81 8.40
C ALA A 76 -12.11 5.47 8.80
N SER A 77 -11.16 6.31 8.38
CA SER A 77 -9.75 6.13 8.64
C SER A 77 -9.08 7.47 8.94
N ALA A 78 -7.98 7.45 9.69
CA ALA A 78 -7.19 8.63 9.98
C ALA A 78 -5.71 8.28 10.08
N GLY A 79 -4.82 9.25 9.84
CA GLY A 79 -3.39 9.02 9.95
C GLY A 79 -2.60 10.30 10.12
N ILE A 80 -1.37 10.14 10.61
CA ILE A 80 -0.38 11.19 10.79
C ILE A 80 0.91 10.74 10.10
N TYR A 81 1.56 11.67 9.44
CA TYR A 81 2.78 11.41 8.69
C TYR A 81 3.80 12.53 8.92
N TYR A 82 5.00 12.16 9.32
CA TYR A 82 6.11 13.06 9.55
C TYR A 82 7.21 12.82 8.53
N VAL A 83 7.77 13.90 8.00
CA VAL A 83 8.89 13.89 7.05
C VAL A 83 9.97 14.83 7.55
N TYR A 84 11.19 14.33 7.63
CA TYR A 84 12.40 15.12 7.72
C TYR A 84 13.17 15.01 6.39
N ASP A 85 13.49 16.15 5.77
CA ASP A 85 14.27 16.26 4.54
C ASP A 85 15.45 17.19 4.78
N GLY A 86 16.61 16.62 5.08
CA GLY A 86 17.84 17.36 5.38
C GLY A 86 18.37 18.14 4.17
N GLY A 87 18.02 17.72 2.94
CA GLY A 87 18.45 18.39 1.71
C GLY A 87 17.60 19.59 1.30
N LYS A 88 16.47 19.86 2.00
CA LYS A 88 15.52 20.90 1.59
C LYS A 88 16.11 22.32 1.59
N ASN A 89 17.06 22.59 2.46
CA ASN A 89 17.67 23.91 2.64
C ASN A 89 19.12 24.00 2.14
N SER A 90 19.67 22.92 1.60
CA SER A 90 21.02 22.89 1.07
C SER A 90 21.03 23.18 -0.42
N PHE A 91 21.82 24.16 -0.85
CA PHE A 91 22.12 24.40 -2.26
C PHE A 91 23.10 23.35 -2.81
N GLN A 92 23.90 22.75 -1.94
CA GLN A 92 24.80 21.66 -2.25
C GLN A 92 24.11 20.32 -1.97
N ARG A 93 24.30 19.36 -2.86
CA ARG A 93 23.86 17.97 -2.67
C ARG A 93 24.88 17.23 -1.80
N ASP A 94 25.11 17.71 -0.58
CA ASP A 94 25.95 17.03 0.35
C ASP A 94 25.09 16.19 1.30
N SER A 95 25.17 14.89 1.12
CA SER A 95 24.62 13.86 2.01
C SER A 95 23.16 14.07 2.43
N ASP A 96 22.26 14.15 1.46
CA ASP A 96 20.82 14.26 1.75
C ASP A 96 20.34 13.03 2.52
N PHE A 97 19.78 13.32 3.69
CA PHE A 97 19.16 12.34 4.56
C PHE A 97 17.66 12.63 4.62
N LYS A 98 16.84 11.64 4.33
CA LYS A 98 15.39 11.74 4.45
C LYS A 98 14.86 10.65 5.38
N LEU A 99 14.05 11.07 6.33
CA LEU A 99 13.33 10.17 7.24
C LEU A 99 11.84 10.43 7.10
N LYS A 100 11.08 9.37 6.96
CA LYS A 100 9.63 9.40 6.88
C LYS A 100 9.08 8.44 7.91
N ILE A 101 8.15 8.90 8.74
CA ILE A 101 7.48 8.07 9.75
C ILE A 101 5.98 8.34 9.65
N GLY A 102 5.20 7.28 9.59
CA GLY A 102 3.75 7.37 9.51
C GLY A 102 3.04 6.38 10.40
N VAL A 103 1.89 6.77 10.92
CA VAL A 103 0.96 5.88 11.61
C VAL A 103 -0.44 6.16 11.09
N ALA A 104 -1.21 5.11 10.84
CA ALA A 104 -2.59 5.21 10.38
C ALA A 104 -3.46 4.15 11.02
N GLY A 105 -4.73 4.51 11.24
CA GLY A 105 -5.78 3.58 11.65
C GLY A 105 -6.86 3.54 10.57
N PHE A 106 -7.17 2.35 10.12
CA PHE A 106 -8.25 2.07 9.17
C PHE A 106 -9.40 1.36 9.89
N HIS A 107 -10.60 1.45 9.34
CA HIS A 107 -11.80 0.82 9.90
C HIS A 107 -12.07 1.27 11.35
N LEU A 108 -11.81 2.57 11.65
CA LEU A 108 -11.92 3.11 13.01
C LEU A 108 -13.35 3.00 13.57
N ASN A 109 -14.34 3.07 12.70
CA ASN A 109 -15.75 2.91 13.01
C ASN A 109 -16.20 1.45 13.12
N GLN A 110 -15.33 0.46 12.86
CA GLN A 110 -15.64 -0.97 12.88
C GLN A 110 -16.97 -1.31 12.16
N PRO A 111 -17.05 -1.08 10.84
CA PRO A 111 -18.30 -1.29 10.13
C PRO A 111 -18.78 -2.74 10.23
N GLU A 112 -20.09 -2.93 10.30
CA GLU A 112 -20.71 -4.25 10.33
C GLU A 112 -20.73 -4.88 8.94
N LEU A 113 -20.30 -6.14 8.88
CA LEU A 113 -20.27 -6.98 7.70
C LEU A 113 -21.39 -8.00 7.79
N LYS A 114 -22.47 -7.81 7.02
CA LYS A 114 -23.69 -8.64 7.08
C LYS A 114 -23.69 -9.69 5.98
N TYR A 115 -22.82 -10.69 6.09
CA TYR A 115 -22.72 -11.75 5.07
C TYR A 115 -23.91 -12.70 5.05
N THR A 116 -24.52 -12.94 6.19
CA THR A 116 -25.69 -13.80 6.34
C THR A 116 -26.79 -13.06 7.07
N GLY A 117 -28.05 -13.40 6.80
CA GLY A 117 -29.22 -12.66 7.29
C GLY A 117 -29.42 -12.59 8.82
N GLY A 118 -28.48 -13.07 9.62
CA GLY A 118 -28.63 -13.12 11.08
C GLY A 118 -27.38 -12.76 11.91
N LEU A 119 -26.19 -12.91 11.37
CA LEU A 119 -24.95 -12.63 12.12
C LEU A 119 -24.21 -11.48 11.47
N ALA A 120 -24.07 -10.37 12.20
CA ALA A 120 -23.23 -9.26 11.80
C ALA A 120 -21.85 -9.42 12.45
N GLU A 121 -20.81 -9.53 11.62
CA GLU A 121 -19.44 -9.44 12.07
C GLU A 121 -18.97 -7.99 11.97
N ARG A 122 -18.12 -7.54 12.87
CA ARG A 122 -17.49 -6.22 12.79
C ARG A 122 -16.13 -6.35 12.15
N LEU A 123 -15.84 -5.46 11.19
CA LEU A 123 -14.51 -5.37 10.60
C LEU A 123 -13.54 -4.80 11.64
N ASP A 124 -12.51 -5.58 11.95
CA ASP A 124 -11.49 -5.18 12.90
C ASP A 124 -10.74 -3.93 12.43
N ARG A 125 -10.40 -3.08 13.38
CA ARG A 125 -9.52 -1.94 13.14
C ARG A 125 -8.17 -2.42 12.65
N LYS A 126 -7.65 -1.79 11.60
CA LYS A 126 -6.30 -2.04 11.09
C LYS A 126 -5.41 -0.86 11.45
N TYR A 127 -4.33 -1.13 12.14
CA TYR A 127 -3.30 -0.15 12.45
C TYR A 127 -2.07 -0.41 11.58
N VAL A 128 -1.50 0.66 11.04
CA VAL A 128 -0.33 0.60 10.16
C VAL A 128 0.72 1.56 10.69
N GLY A 129 1.92 1.06 10.93
CA GLY A 129 3.12 1.84 11.16
C GLY A 129 4.04 1.76 9.94
N HIS A 130 4.62 2.87 9.53
CA HIS A 130 5.55 2.95 8.41
C HIS A 130 6.76 3.78 8.79
N VAL A 131 7.96 3.31 8.43
CA VAL A 131 9.20 4.05 8.50
C VAL A 131 9.96 3.90 7.18
N SER A 132 10.53 5.00 6.69
CA SER A 132 11.39 5.00 5.51
C SER A 132 12.58 5.91 5.75
N PHE A 133 13.74 5.42 5.40
CA PHE A 133 15.01 6.07 5.54
C PHE A 133 15.70 6.09 4.17
N LEU A 134 16.15 7.26 3.72
CA LEU A 134 16.95 7.41 2.52
C LEU A 134 18.22 8.19 2.86
N LYS A 135 19.38 7.64 2.49
CA LYS A 135 20.66 8.32 2.59
C LYS A 135 21.32 8.39 1.23
N GLU A 136 21.56 9.60 0.76
CA GLU A 136 22.37 9.89 -0.41
C GLU A 136 23.82 10.14 0.01
N PHE A 137 24.78 9.60 -0.72
CA PHE A 137 26.20 9.82 -0.43
C PHE A 137 26.72 10.99 -1.23
N SER A 138 27.44 11.92 -0.54
CA SER A 138 28.06 13.09 -1.16
C SER A 138 28.99 12.69 -2.30
N ALA A 139 28.95 13.47 -3.38
CA ALA A 139 29.75 13.25 -4.59
C ALA A 139 29.58 11.86 -5.23
N SER A 140 28.59 11.07 -4.81
CA SER A 140 28.32 9.73 -5.31
C SER A 140 27.01 9.70 -6.09
N LYS A 141 26.92 8.73 -7.00
CA LYS A 141 25.66 8.40 -7.71
C LYS A 141 24.82 7.38 -6.94
N TYR A 142 25.32 6.90 -5.80
CA TYR A 142 24.64 5.87 -5.01
C TYR A 142 23.86 6.47 -3.85
N ALA A 143 22.76 5.85 -3.52
CA ALA A 143 21.99 6.08 -2.32
C ALA A 143 21.49 4.74 -1.76
N ILE A 144 21.27 4.69 -0.45
CA ILE A 144 20.64 3.55 0.20
C ILE A 144 19.27 3.95 0.74
N GLU A 145 18.33 3.04 0.63
CA GLU A 145 17.00 3.19 1.20
C GLU A 145 16.67 1.97 2.06
N ALA A 146 16.10 2.24 3.22
CA ALA A 146 15.55 1.22 4.10
C ALA A 146 14.10 1.55 4.41
N ASN A 147 13.23 0.55 4.38
CA ASN A 147 11.80 0.71 4.62
C ASN A 147 11.34 -0.33 5.65
N GLY A 148 10.40 0.06 6.49
CA GLY A 148 9.74 -0.83 7.42
C GLY A 148 8.24 -0.53 7.46
N VAL A 149 7.43 -1.57 7.40
CA VAL A 149 5.97 -1.48 7.55
C VAL A 149 5.52 -2.54 8.54
N GLN A 150 4.64 -2.14 9.45
CA GLN A 150 4.01 -3.02 10.42
C GLN A 150 2.50 -2.88 10.34
N PHE A 151 1.82 -4.00 10.23
CA PHE A 151 0.35 -4.08 10.24
C PHE A 151 -0.14 -4.84 11.47
N PHE A 152 -1.29 -4.40 12.00
CA PHE A 152 -2.03 -5.10 13.06
C PHE A 152 -3.52 -5.06 12.71
N GLN A 153 -4.19 -6.21 12.64
CA GLN A 153 -5.62 -6.31 12.41
C GLN A 153 -6.17 -7.64 12.96
N GLY A 154 -7.20 -7.59 13.81
CA GLY A 154 -7.92 -8.79 14.24
C GLY A 154 -7.06 -9.88 14.87
N GLY A 155 -6.04 -9.51 15.67
CA GLY A 155 -5.09 -10.46 16.26
C GLY A 155 -3.96 -10.92 15.31
N HIS A 156 -4.00 -10.52 14.04
CA HIS A 156 -2.94 -10.78 13.06
C HIS A 156 -1.97 -9.60 12.99
N SER A 157 -0.69 -9.92 12.78
CA SER A 157 0.35 -8.92 12.55
C SER A 157 1.23 -9.33 11.38
N GLU A 158 1.68 -8.34 10.61
CA GLU A 158 2.59 -8.54 9.49
C GLU A 158 3.68 -7.48 9.54
N THR A 159 4.94 -7.91 9.45
CA THR A 159 6.11 -7.04 9.41
C THR A 159 6.81 -7.20 8.08
N ILE A 160 7.02 -6.10 7.38
CA ILE A 160 7.80 -6.06 6.14
C ILE A 160 8.97 -5.12 6.32
N LEU A 161 10.18 -5.60 6.07
CA LEU A 161 11.41 -4.82 6.09
C LEU A 161 12.03 -4.84 4.70
N GLY A 162 12.46 -3.70 4.21
CA GLY A 162 13.03 -3.56 2.88
C GLY A 162 14.35 -2.80 2.89
N PHE A 163 15.23 -3.18 1.98
CA PHE A 163 16.47 -2.48 1.70
C PHE A 163 16.65 -2.36 0.20
N MET A 164 17.07 -1.18 -0.28
CA MET A 164 17.30 -0.90 -1.69
C MET A 164 18.56 -0.05 -1.88
N LEU A 165 19.42 -0.48 -2.80
CA LEU A 165 20.50 0.33 -3.34
C LEU A 165 20.00 1.05 -4.58
N ARG A 166 20.14 2.38 -4.61
CA ARG A 166 19.78 3.22 -5.75
C ARG A 166 21.02 3.70 -6.47
N TYR A 167 21.02 3.64 -7.79
CA TYR A 167 22.02 4.24 -8.67
C TYR A 167 21.38 5.35 -9.49
N ARG A 168 21.83 6.58 -9.30
CA ARG A 168 21.35 7.77 -10.00
C ARG A 168 22.10 7.93 -11.31
N PHE A 169 21.40 7.92 -12.43
CA PHE A 169 22.00 8.14 -13.73
C PHE A 169 21.69 9.53 -14.31
N VAL A 170 20.62 10.22 -13.83
CA VAL A 170 20.32 11.61 -14.13
C VAL A 170 20.24 12.40 -12.86
N ASN A 171 21.05 13.47 -12.78
CA ASN A 171 20.98 14.40 -11.65
C ASN A 171 19.88 15.42 -11.90
N GLY A 172 18.83 15.43 -11.07
CA GLY A 172 17.85 16.52 -11.07
C GLY A 172 18.50 17.85 -10.65
N THR A 173 17.97 18.98 -11.12
CA THR A 173 18.42 20.30 -10.66
C THR A 173 17.42 20.88 -9.67
N LYS A 174 17.91 21.29 -8.49
CA LYS A 174 17.08 21.98 -7.48
C LYS A 174 16.77 23.43 -7.89
N ILE A 175 17.57 24.01 -8.78
CA ILE A 175 17.52 25.44 -9.14
C ILE A 175 16.55 25.70 -10.28
N THR A 176 16.62 24.92 -11.35
CA THR A 176 15.82 25.17 -12.56
C THR A 176 14.53 24.37 -12.62
N GLY A 177 14.41 23.30 -11.85
CA GLY A 177 13.25 22.38 -11.90
C GLY A 177 13.08 21.65 -13.23
N MET A 178 13.95 21.91 -14.21
CA MET A 178 13.83 21.38 -15.59
C MET A 178 14.34 19.95 -15.74
N SER A 179 15.17 19.47 -14.81
CA SER A 179 15.70 18.11 -14.83
C SER A 179 15.18 17.35 -13.63
N GLN A 180 14.35 16.33 -13.87
CA GLN A 180 13.93 15.40 -12.83
C GLN A 180 15.02 14.36 -12.61
N GLU A 181 15.17 13.97 -11.36
CA GLU A 181 16.09 12.89 -11.00
C GLU A 181 15.65 11.57 -11.63
N ALA A 182 16.61 10.80 -12.13
CA ALA A 182 16.35 9.46 -12.60
C ALA A 182 17.31 8.47 -11.94
N PHE A 183 16.77 7.37 -11.44
CA PHE A 183 17.55 6.34 -10.77
C PHE A 183 17.05 4.93 -11.10
N PHE A 184 17.97 3.99 -10.98
CA PHE A 184 17.70 2.56 -10.95
C PHE A 184 17.89 2.07 -9.52
N GLY A 185 16.98 1.24 -9.03
CA GLY A 185 17.01 0.64 -7.71
C GLY A 185 17.04 -0.88 -7.79
N LEU A 186 17.90 -1.48 -7.00
CA LEU A 186 17.94 -2.93 -6.77
C LEU A 186 17.82 -3.18 -5.28
N GLY A 187 16.87 -4.01 -4.88
CA GLY A 187 16.60 -4.22 -3.47
C GLY A 187 15.96 -5.57 -3.17
N THR A 188 15.70 -5.76 -1.90
CA THR A 188 14.96 -6.91 -1.41
C THR A 188 14.09 -6.49 -0.22
N TYR A 189 12.92 -7.10 -0.12
CA TYR A 189 12.05 -6.99 1.04
C TYR A 189 11.95 -8.36 1.72
N TYR A 190 11.84 -8.34 3.02
CA TYR A 190 11.60 -9.51 3.85
C TYR A 190 10.26 -9.36 4.56
N ARG A 191 9.31 -10.20 4.24
CA ARG A 191 8.06 -10.36 4.98
C ARG A 191 8.29 -11.42 6.06
N HIS A 192 8.19 -11.00 7.31
CA HIS A 192 8.58 -11.80 8.47
C HIS A 192 7.88 -13.17 8.47
N ASN A 193 8.68 -14.22 8.53
CA ASN A 193 8.25 -15.63 8.53
C ASN A 193 7.43 -16.06 7.32
N ASP A 194 7.43 -15.30 6.21
CA ASP A 194 6.61 -15.61 5.05
C ASP A 194 7.39 -15.61 3.74
N ALA A 195 8.04 -14.50 3.36
CA ALA A 195 8.64 -14.39 2.04
C ALA A 195 9.88 -13.50 1.99
N ILE A 196 10.73 -13.75 0.99
CA ILE A 196 11.80 -12.85 0.52
C ILE A 196 11.39 -12.34 -0.86
N ILE A 197 11.48 -11.01 -1.07
CA ILE A 197 10.94 -10.34 -2.24
C ILE A 197 12.04 -9.51 -2.91
N PRO A 198 12.90 -10.11 -3.77
CA PRO A 198 13.78 -9.32 -4.62
C PRO A 198 12.97 -8.37 -5.51
N SER A 199 13.49 -7.15 -5.69
CA SER A 199 12.81 -6.10 -6.42
C SER A 199 13.75 -5.20 -7.19
N ILE A 200 13.27 -4.74 -8.33
CA ILE A 200 13.93 -3.80 -9.22
C ILE A 200 13.01 -2.61 -9.40
N MET A 201 13.56 -1.40 -9.39
CA MET A 201 12.81 -0.17 -9.57
C MET A 201 13.54 0.74 -10.55
N ILE A 202 12.77 1.40 -11.42
CA ILE A 202 13.25 2.47 -12.29
C ILE A 202 12.38 3.70 -12.04
N HIS A 203 13.02 4.81 -11.72
CA HIS A 203 12.36 6.11 -11.63
C HIS A 203 12.90 7.03 -12.72
N TRP A 204 12.00 7.56 -13.56
CA TRP A 204 12.36 8.43 -14.66
C TRP A 204 11.20 9.35 -15.04
N MET A 205 11.45 10.65 -15.09
CA MET A 205 10.49 11.70 -15.53
C MET A 205 9.14 11.65 -14.79
N GLY A 206 9.16 11.33 -13.48
CA GLY A 206 7.95 11.20 -12.66
C GLY A 206 7.26 9.84 -12.76
N PHE A 207 7.70 8.97 -13.66
CA PHE A 207 7.28 7.58 -13.68
C PHE A 207 8.14 6.75 -12.72
N GLU A 208 7.51 5.84 -12.03
CA GLU A 208 8.17 4.82 -11.22
C GLU A 208 7.61 3.46 -11.62
N LEU A 209 8.48 2.63 -12.18
CA LEU A 209 8.18 1.25 -12.55
C LEU A 209 8.90 0.32 -11.60
N GLY A 210 8.16 -0.55 -10.95
CA GLY A 210 8.68 -1.59 -10.06
C GLY A 210 8.34 -2.97 -10.57
N ILE A 211 9.27 -3.90 -10.38
CA ILE A 211 9.08 -5.34 -10.62
C ILE A 211 9.59 -6.05 -9.38
N SER A 212 8.79 -6.92 -8.82
CA SER A 212 9.17 -7.75 -7.68
C SER A 212 8.71 -9.19 -7.85
N TYR A 213 9.44 -10.10 -7.22
CA TYR A 213 9.10 -11.52 -7.22
C TYR A 213 9.07 -12.03 -5.78
N ASP A 214 7.89 -12.46 -5.34
CA ASP A 214 7.65 -12.97 -4.00
C ASP A 214 8.07 -14.44 -3.93
N VAL A 215 9.11 -14.74 -3.17
CA VAL A 215 9.58 -16.11 -2.92
C VAL A 215 9.11 -16.54 -1.56
N THR A 216 8.08 -17.37 -1.50
CA THR A 216 7.54 -17.91 -0.26
C THR A 216 8.57 -18.80 0.44
N ILE A 217 8.90 -18.49 1.69
CA ILE A 217 9.81 -19.28 2.55
C ILE A 217 9.08 -19.96 3.72
N SER A 218 7.82 -19.60 3.95
CA SER A 218 6.97 -20.18 4.98
C SER A 218 6.55 -21.63 4.67
N GLU A 219 5.85 -22.25 5.60
CA GLU A 219 5.31 -23.60 5.41
C GLU A 219 4.30 -23.70 4.25
N LEU A 220 3.72 -22.58 3.80
CA LEU A 220 2.86 -22.51 2.63
C LEU A 220 3.58 -22.96 1.34
N ARG A 221 4.91 -22.90 1.29
CA ARG A 221 5.72 -23.44 0.18
C ARG A 221 5.45 -24.92 -0.08
N LYS A 222 5.03 -25.68 0.92
CA LYS A 222 4.70 -27.11 0.77
C LYS A 222 3.40 -27.31 -0.03
N ALA A 223 2.46 -26.36 0.07
CA ALA A 223 1.21 -26.41 -0.66
C ALA A 223 1.32 -25.75 -2.05
N TYR A 224 2.13 -24.71 -2.18
CA TYR A 224 2.36 -23.98 -3.42
C TYR A 224 3.81 -23.50 -3.51
N SER A 225 4.58 -24.12 -4.40
CA SER A 225 6.01 -23.82 -4.60
C SER A 225 6.27 -22.66 -5.56
N GLY A 226 5.25 -22.13 -6.22
CA GLY A 226 5.34 -20.99 -7.13
C GLY A 226 5.39 -19.67 -6.34
N GLY A 227 6.25 -18.74 -6.79
CA GLY A 227 6.25 -17.38 -6.30
C GLY A 227 5.18 -16.54 -7.00
N SER A 228 5.06 -15.27 -6.61
CA SER A 228 4.19 -14.28 -7.26
C SER A 228 5.03 -13.18 -7.91
N LEU A 229 4.78 -12.92 -9.20
CA LEU A 229 5.40 -11.81 -9.91
C LEU A 229 4.46 -10.59 -9.84
N GLU A 230 5.01 -9.46 -9.39
CA GLU A 230 4.26 -8.22 -9.24
C GLU A 230 4.86 -7.10 -10.09
N PHE A 231 4.00 -6.32 -10.72
CA PHE A 231 4.36 -5.11 -11.45
C PHE A 231 3.69 -3.91 -10.81
N SER A 232 4.44 -2.84 -10.62
CA SER A 232 3.90 -1.57 -10.15
C SER A 232 4.26 -0.46 -11.12
N LEU A 233 3.30 0.42 -11.38
CA LEU A 233 3.51 1.64 -12.17
C LEU A 233 2.88 2.81 -11.44
N SER A 234 3.69 3.82 -11.17
CA SER A 234 3.26 5.08 -10.57
C SER A 234 3.68 6.25 -11.44
N TYR A 235 2.87 7.30 -11.46
CA TYR A 235 3.20 8.56 -12.11
C TYR A 235 2.88 9.73 -11.20
N VAL A 236 3.87 10.58 -10.96
CA VAL A 236 3.74 11.79 -10.17
C VAL A 236 4.10 13.01 -11.00
N ASN A 237 3.13 13.88 -11.27
CA ASN A 237 3.36 15.15 -11.92
C ASN A 237 3.59 16.25 -10.87
N LEU A 238 4.85 16.64 -10.68
CA LEU A 238 5.23 17.67 -9.73
C LEU A 238 5.01 19.11 -10.24
N ASN A 239 4.75 19.28 -11.54
CA ASN A 239 4.64 20.60 -12.17
C ASN A 239 3.23 21.20 -12.10
N HIS A 240 2.22 20.39 -11.82
CA HIS A 240 0.82 20.82 -11.71
C HIS A 240 0.28 20.60 -10.30
N SER A 241 0.43 21.61 -9.46
CA SER A 241 -0.36 21.69 -8.22
C SER A 241 -1.71 22.33 -8.53
N ILE A 242 -2.81 21.64 -8.20
CA ILE A 242 -4.18 22.18 -8.30
C ILE A 242 -4.33 23.42 -7.40
N PHE A 243 -3.54 23.48 -6.32
CA PHE A 243 -3.49 24.63 -5.41
C PHE A 243 -2.13 25.33 -5.57
N LYS A 244 -2.06 26.34 -6.45
CA LYS A 244 -0.91 27.23 -6.52
C LYS A 244 -0.81 28.01 -5.21
N THR A 245 0.11 27.68 -4.34
CA THR A 245 0.47 28.52 -3.20
C THR A 245 1.02 29.84 -3.75
N ARG A 246 0.28 30.93 -3.58
CA ARG A 246 0.69 32.26 -4.01
C ARG A 246 1.99 32.58 -3.28
N LYS A 247 3.13 32.65 -3.99
CA LYS A 247 4.40 33.13 -3.41
C LYS A 247 4.13 34.54 -2.86
N ARG A 248 4.15 34.71 -1.54
CA ARG A 248 4.24 36.04 -0.95
C ARG A 248 5.55 36.64 -1.42
N LYS A 249 5.48 37.72 -2.22
CA LYS A 249 6.59 38.59 -2.48
C LYS A 249 6.83 39.37 -1.19
N TYR A 250 8.00 39.19 -0.59
CA TYR A 250 8.58 40.12 0.36
C TYR A 250 9.66 40.89 -0.37
#